data_b77bf83c80b63edc1507785ade7ac67d
#
_entry.id   b77bf83c80b63edc1507785ade7ac67d
#
_cell.length_a   1.000
_cell.length_b   1.000
_cell.length_c   1.000
_cell.angle_alpha   90.00
_cell.angle_beta   90.00
_cell.angle_gamma   90.00
#
_symmetry.space_group_name_H-M   'P 1'
#
loop_
_entity.id
_entity.type
_entity.pdbx_description
1 polymer ?
#
loop_
_entity_poly.entity_id
_entity_poly.type
_entity_poly.pdbx_seq_one_letter_code
_entity_poly.pdbx_strand_id
1 'polypeptide(L)'
;MHLKKERTFVMIKPDGIERSLIGEIIQRFELVGLKLIAIKMVTATPEHVEEHYTLDPEWRRITGEKTIKGYLDKGLTPPSNDPLEITAKVLANLKKYMSAGPVICMVWEGAHAVKIVRKLVGSTEPLSSDVGSIRGDFVLDSYQMSDTDGRAVRNLIHASGSVKEAD
;
A
#
# COMPACT_ATOMS: atom_id res chain seq x y z
N MET A 1 10.21 20.95 10.84
CA MET A 1 10.32 20.28 9.54
C MET A 1 10.09 21.29 8.43
N HIS A 2 10.98 21.40 7.46
CA HIS A 2 10.84 22.39 6.39
C HIS A 2 9.86 21.84 5.36
N LEU A 3 8.69 22.45 5.18
CA LEU A 3 7.62 21.99 4.26
C LEU A 3 8.10 21.60 2.84
N LYS A 4 9.20 22.20 2.38
CA LYS A 4 9.79 21.91 1.05
C LYS A 4 10.68 20.65 1.02
N LYS A 5 10.95 20.02 2.17
CA LYS A 5 11.83 18.84 2.31
C LYS A 5 11.12 17.70 3.05
N GLU A 6 9.80 17.62 2.95
CA GLU A 6 9.06 16.49 3.48
C GLU A 6 9.41 15.24 2.67
N ARG A 7 9.65 14.14 3.37
CA ARG A 7 9.96 12.85 2.76
C ARG A 7 8.81 11.87 2.92
N THR A 8 8.73 10.94 2.00
CA THR A 8 7.77 9.84 2.05
C THR A 8 8.39 8.57 1.50
N PHE A 9 8.07 7.46 2.13
CA PHE A 9 8.42 6.13 1.64
C PHE A 9 7.37 5.65 0.64
N VAL A 10 7.84 5.04 -0.44
CA VAL A 10 7.02 4.39 -1.47
C VAL A 10 7.63 3.05 -1.82
N MET A 11 6.79 2.03 -2.01
CA MET A 11 7.26 0.72 -2.42
C MET A 11 6.40 0.18 -3.57
N ILE A 12 7.02 -0.07 -4.72
CA ILE A 12 6.38 -0.81 -5.82
C ILE A 12 6.40 -2.28 -5.45
N LYS A 13 5.23 -2.91 -5.48
CA LYS A 13 5.00 -4.29 -5.10
C LYS A 13 5.34 -5.26 -6.24
N PRO A 14 5.42 -6.57 -5.98
CA PRO A 14 5.81 -7.55 -6.99
C PRO A 14 4.99 -7.49 -8.27
N ASP A 15 3.67 -7.30 -8.18
CA ASP A 15 2.78 -7.19 -9.34
C ASP A 15 3.06 -5.96 -10.22
N GLY A 16 3.52 -4.85 -9.64
CA GLY A 16 3.95 -3.67 -10.40
C GLY A 16 5.24 -3.91 -11.18
N ILE A 17 6.15 -4.69 -10.61
CA ILE A 17 7.42 -5.08 -11.26
C ILE A 17 7.16 -6.08 -12.37
N GLU A 18 6.38 -7.14 -12.10
CA GLU A 18 6.00 -8.17 -13.06
C GLU A 18 5.33 -7.56 -14.30
N ARG A 19 4.52 -6.52 -14.11
CA ARG A 19 3.82 -5.81 -15.18
C ARG A 19 4.63 -4.69 -15.84
N SER A 20 5.93 -4.55 -15.50
CA SER A 20 6.85 -3.55 -16.08
C SER A 20 6.38 -2.10 -15.91
N LEU A 21 5.72 -1.78 -14.78
CA LEU A 21 5.16 -0.45 -14.48
C LEU A 21 6.10 0.47 -13.71
N ILE A 22 7.36 0.07 -13.48
CA ILE A 22 8.33 0.84 -12.68
C ILE A 22 8.51 2.25 -13.23
N GLY A 23 8.84 2.36 -14.52
CA GLY A 23 9.11 3.65 -15.18
C GLY A 23 7.89 4.56 -15.17
N GLU A 24 6.70 4.01 -15.44
CA GLU A 24 5.44 4.75 -15.43
C GLU A 24 5.13 5.31 -14.04
N ILE A 25 5.32 4.52 -12.99
CA ILE A 25 5.08 4.96 -11.61
C ILE A 25 6.07 6.06 -11.20
N ILE A 26 7.36 5.89 -11.52
CA ILE A 26 8.39 6.90 -11.24
C ILE A 26 8.06 8.20 -11.96
N GLN A 27 7.72 8.14 -13.25
CA GLN A 27 7.37 9.29 -14.05
C GLN A 27 6.23 10.12 -13.43
N ARG A 28 5.20 9.47 -12.87
CA ARG A 28 4.08 10.17 -12.23
C ARG A 28 4.50 11.00 -11.02
N PHE A 29 5.48 10.56 -10.26
CA PHE A 29 6.01 11.33 -9.14
C PHE A 29 6.94 12.45 -9.59
N GLU A 30 7.75 12.23 -10.62
CA GLU A 30 8.64 13.25 -11.19
C GLU A 30 7.86 14.38 -11.85
N LEU A 31 6.79 14.07 -12.60
CA LEU A 31 5.96 15.06 -13.29
C LEU A 31 5.32 16.10 -12.38
N VAL A 32 5.05 15.75 -11.11
CA VAL A 32 4.52 16.70 -10.11
C VAL A 32 5.61 17.43 -9.35
N GLY A 33 6.89 17.20 -9.70
CA GLY A 33 8.04 17.90 -9.12
C GLY A 33 8.58 17.28 -7.82
N LEU A 34 8.22 16.02 -7.50
CA LEU A 34 8.87 15.29 -6.42
C LEU A 34 10.27 14.84 -6.85
N LYS A 35 11.20 14.82 -5.90
CA LYS A 35 12.58 14.39 -6.13
C LYS A 35 12.79 12.99 -5.58
N LEU A 36 13.23 12.06 -6.42
CA LEU A 36 13.70 10.74 -5.99
C LEU A 36 15.06 10.91 -5.30
N ILE A 37 15.14 10.54 -4.01
CA ILE A 37 16.39 10.68 -3.24
C ILE A 37 17.00 9.34 -2.85
N ALA A 38 16.23 8.25 -2.91
CA ALA A 38 16.76 6.89 -2.75
C ALA A 38 15.88 5.90 -3.51
N ILE A 39 16.51 4.86 -4.05
CA ILE A 39 15.84 3.73 -4.70
C ILE A 39 16.65 2.46 -4.47
N LYS A 40 15.96 1.36 -4.15
CA LYS A 40 16.57 0.05 -3.97
C LYS A 40 15.58 -1.07 -4.35
N MET A 41 16.01 -2.01 -5.15
CA MET A 41 15.29 -3.26 -5.39
C MET A 41 15.72 -4.30 -4.34
N VAL A 42 14.76 -4.92 -3.68
CA VAL A 42 15.02 -5.95 -2.66
C VAL A 42 14.00 -7.09 -2.80
N THR A 43 14.36 -8.28 -2.35
CA THR A 43 13.42 -9.38 -2.13
C THR A 43 13.10 -9.40 -0.63
N ALA A 44 11.84 -9.09 -0.29
CA ALA A 44 11.39 -9.08 1.09
C ALA A 44 11.13 -10.51 1.58
N THR A 45 11.62 -10.84 2.78
CA THR A 45 11.22 -12.07 3.46
C THR A 45 9.87 -11.89 4.16
N PRO A 46 9.14 -12.97 4.48
CA PRO A 46 7.91 -12.87 5.27
C PRO A 46 8.11 -12.13 6.62
N GLU A 47 9.28 -12.26 7.24
CA GLU A 47 9.63 -11.58 8.50
C GLU A 47 9.78 -10.08 8.30
N HIS A 48 10.47 -9.64 7.25
CA HIS A 48 10.59 -8.22 6.89
C HIS A 48 9.20 -7.60 6.59
N VAL A 49 8.32 -8.36 5.93
CA VAL A 49 6.95 -7.90 5.67
C VAL A 49 6.16 -7.73 6.98
N GLU A 50 6.25 -8.70 7.89
CA GLU A 50 5.61 -8.60 9.19
C GLU A 50 6.13 -7.40 9.98
N GLU A 51 7.44 -7.25 10.10
CA GLU A 51 8.07 -6.12 10.78
C GLU A 51 7.57 -4.78 10.21
N HIS A 52 7.61 -4.62 8.89
CA HIS A 52 7.16 -3.39 8.22
C HIS A 52 5.71 -3.01 8.57
N TYR A 53 4.78 -3.96 8.55
CA TYR A 53 3.38 -3.67 8.83
C TYR A 53 3.06 -3.56 10.33
N THR A 54 3.87 -4.13 11.21
CA THR A 54 3.62 -4.16 12.66
C THR A 54 4.52 -3.22 13.47
N LEU A 55 5.26 -2.32 12.81
CA LEU A 55 6.02 -1.25 13.48
C LEU A 55 5.14 -0.41 14.40
N ASP A 56 3.92 -0.09 13.97
CA ASP A 56 2.91 0.51 14.85
C ASP A 56 2.17 -0.62 15.60
N PRO A 57 2.27 -0.68 16.94
CA PRO A 57 1.57 -1.70 17.74
C PRO A 57 0.05 -1.73 17.55
N GLU A 58 -0.53 -0.57 17.22
CA GLU A 58 -1.97 -0.43 17.00
C GLU A 58 -2.42 -0.89 15.62
N TRP A 59 -1.50 -1.11 14.68
CA TRP A 59 -1.82 -1.46 13.30
C TRP A 59 -2.74 -2.68 13.21
N ARG A 60 -2.48 -3.71 14.01
CA ARG A 60 -3.27 -4.95 13.99
C ARG A 60 -4.73 -4.67 14.37
N ARG A 61 -4.95 -3.92 15.43
CA ARG A 61 -6.30 -3.57 15.90
C ARG A 61 -7.02 -2.68 14.90
N ILE A 62 -6.38 -1.59 14.46
CA ILE A 62 -6.95 -0.61 13.52
C ILE A 62 -7.30 -1.26 12.17
N THR A 63 -6.41 -2.11 11.65
CA THR A 63 -6.65 -2.81 10.37
C THR A 63 -7.81 -3.79 10.49
N GLY A 64 -7.89 -4.54 11.59
CA GLY A 64 -8.99 -5.46 11.84
C GLY A 64 -10.34 -4.75 11.97
N GLU A 65 -10.41 -3.70 12.77
CA GLU A 65 -11.62 -2.87 12.94
C GLU A 65 -12.08 -2.26 11.62
N LYS A 66 -11.15 -1.72 10.83
CA LYS A 66 -11.44 -1.16 9.51
C LYS A 66 -11.97 -2.22 8.55
N THR A 67 -11.43 -3.42 8.59
CA THR A 67 -11.87 -4.54 7.74
C THR A 67 -13.28 -4.98 8.14
N ILE A 68 -13.55 -5.18 9.43
CA ILE A 68 -14.89 -5.52 9.95
C ILE A 68 -15.90 -4.46 9.51
N LYS A 69 -15.58 -3.19 9.71
CA LYS A 69 -16.44 -2.08 9.27
C LYS A 69 -16.72 -2.14 7.78
N GLY A 70 -15.71 -2.42 6.95
CA GLY A 70 -15.86 -2.52 5.48
C GLY A 70 -16.84 -3.62 5.05
N TYR A 71 -16.92 -4.74 5.78
CA TYR A 71 -17.94 -5.78 5.58
C TYR A 71 -19.33 -5.26 5.96
N LEU A 72 -19.47 -4.66 7.14
CA LEU A 72 -20.74 -4.15 7.65
C LEU A 72 -21.32 -3.03 6.76
N ASP A 73 -20.48 -2.10 6.29
CA ASP A 73 -20.88 -1.01 5.39
C ASP A 73 -21.44 -1.54 4.04
N LYS A 74 -21.04 -2.75 3.65
CA LYS A 74 -21.55 -3.45 2.45
C LYS A 74 -22.75 -4.37 2.75
N GLY A 75 -23.25 -4.39 3.99
CA GLY A 75 -24.32 -5.32 4.41
C GLY A 75 -23.88 -6.78 4.47
N LEU A 76 -22.58 -7.06 4.54
CA LEU A 76 -22.01 -8.40 4.60
C LEU A 76 -21.63 -8.76 6.04
N THR A 77 -21.66 -10.05 6.36
CA THR A 77 -21.19 -10.56 7.64
C THR A 77 -19.66 -10.72 7.60
N PRO A 78 -18.91 -10.10 8.50
CA PRO A 78 -17.46 -10.31 8.58
C PRO A 78 -17.14 -11.77 8.98
N PRO A 79 -16.01 -12.33 8.53
CA PRO A 79 -15.63 -13.71 8.84
C PRO A 79 -15.28 -13.93 10.34
N SER A 80 -15.03 -12.84 11.06
CA SER A 80 -14.89 -12.82 12.54
C SER A 80 -15.24 -11.42 13.06
N ASN A 81 -15.68 -11.32 14.31
CA ASN A 81 -15.85 -10.04 15.01
C ASN A 81 -14.61 -9.65 15.84
N ASP A 82 -13.59 -10.50 15.90
CA ASP A 82 -12.32 -10.21 16.55
C ASP A 82 -11.37 -9.52 15.54
N PRO A 83 -11.01 -8.24 15.76
CA PRO A 83 -10.07 -7.51 14.90
C PRO A 83 -8.71 -8.20 14.77
N LEU A 84 -8.22 -8.86 15.81
CA LEU A 84 -6.91 -9.52 15.80
C LEU A 84 -6.94 -10.78 14.94
N GLU A 85 -8.03 -11.55 14.99
CA GLU A 85 -8.22 -12.72 14.14
C GLU A 85 -8.31 -12.35 12.67
N ILE A 86 -9.06 -11.28 12.34
CA ILE A 86 -9.14 -10.73 10.99
C ILE A 86 -7.75 -10.31 10.51
N THR A 87 -7.03 -9.55 11.33
CA THR A 87 -5.72 -9.02 10.92
C THR A 87 -4.68 -10.12 10.77
N ALA A 88 -4.77 -11.22 11.51
CA ALA A 88 -3.88 -12.37 11.32
C ALA A 88 -3.99 -12.94 9.90
N LYS A 89 -5.20 -13.06 9.34
CA LYS A 89 -5.43 -13.48 7.95
C LYS A 89 -4.92 -12.43 6.96
N VAL A 90 -5.19 -11.16 7.20
CA VAL A 90 -4.70 -10.05 6.36
C VAL A 90 -3.17 -10.08 6.29
N LEU A 91 -2.50 -10.20 7.43
CA LEU A 91 -1.03 -10.25 7.50
C LEU A 91 -0.46 -11.47 6.78
N ALA A 92 -1.05 -12.65 6.95
CA ALA A 92 -0.64 -13.86 6.24
C ALA A 92 -0.71 -13.69 4.72
N ASN A 93 -1.80 -13.10 4.22
CA ASN A 93 -1.98 -12.80 2.81
C ASN A 93 -0.98 -11.73 2.31
N LEU A 94 -0.70 -10.69 3.12
CA LEU A 94 0.31 -9.68 2.80
C LEU A 94 1.71 -10.29 2.73
N LYS A 95 2.08 -11.15 3.68
CA LYS A 95 3.36 -11.87 3.66
C LYS A 95 3.53 -12.65 2.37
N LYS A 96 2.51 -13.45 2.00
CA LYS A 96 2.52 -14.22 0.75
C LYS A 96 2.64 -13.32 -0.49
N TYR A 97 1.90 -12.22 -0.53
CA TYR A 97 1.90 -11.29 -1.65
C TYR A 97 3.23 -10.55 -1.81
N MET A 98 3.74 -9.99 -0.72
CA MET A 98 4.94 -9.14 -0.76
C MET A 98 6.24 -9.92 -0.92
N SER A 99 6.27 -11.20 -0.52
CA SER A 99 7.44 -12.09 -0.71
C SER A 99 7.37 -12.94 -1.98
N ALA A 100 6.33 -12.75 -2.83
CA ALA A 100 6.21 -13.50 -4.09
C ALA A 100 7.23 -13.09 -5.17
N GLY A 101 7.88 -11.93 -5.01
CA GLY A 101 8.88 -11.42 -5.93
C GLY A 101 9.59 -10.19 -5.36
N PRO A 102 10.48 -9.57 -6.14
CA PRO A 102 11.17 -8.36 -5.69
C PRO A 102 10.19 -7.19 -5.53
N VAL A 103 10.57 -6.23 -4.68
CA VAL A 103 9.92 -4.94 -4.50
C VAL A 103 10.92 -3.82 -4.78
N ILE A 104 10.44 -2.63 -5.19
CA ILE A 104 11.28 -1.45 -5.31
C ILE A 104 10.90 -0.46 -4.22
N CYS A 105 11.81 -0.27 -3.28
CA CYS A 105 11.70 0.72 -2.21
C CYS A 105 12.26 2.06 -2.69
N MET A 106 11.53 3.14 -2.45
CA MET A 106 11.92 4.50 -2.86
C MET A 106 11.66 5.49 -1.73
N VAL A 107 12.48 6.54 -1.69
CA VAL A 107 12.22 7.71 -0.85
C VAL A 107 12.07 8.92 -1.77
N TRP A 108 10.95 9.60 -1.63
CA TRP A 108 10.61 10.81 -2.39
C TRP A 108 10.62 12.03 -1.48
N GLU A 109 11.15 13.15 -1.96
CA GLU A 109 11.24 14.41 -1.23
C GLU A 109 10.53 15.54 -2.01
N GLY A 110 9.80 16.40 -1.29
CA GLY A 110 9.16 17.58 -1.86
C GLY A 110 8.22 18.28 -0.88
N ALA A 111 7.58 19.33 -1.33
CA ALA A 111 6.55 20.00 -0.55
C ALA A 111 5.32 19.10 -0.43
N HIS A 112 4.86 18.84 0.82
CA HIS A 112 3.70 17.99 1.09
C HIS A 112 3.80 16.57 0.47
N ALA A 113 5.01 16.00 0.44
CA ALA A 113 5.32 14.75 -0.28
C ALA A 113 4.36 13.61 0.09
N VAL A 114 4.07 13.41 1.38
CA VAL A 114 3.13 12.37 1.84
C VAL A 114 1.74 12.55 1.21
N LYS A 115 1.18 13.74 1.30
CA LYS A 115 -0.17 14.02 0.79
C LYS A 115 -0.23 13.91 -0.74
N ILE A 116 0.78 14.43 -1.44
CA ILE A 116 0.86 14.38 -2.91
C ILE A 116 0.99 12.93 -3.39
N VAL A 117 1.90 12.17 -2.79
CA VAL A 117 2.07 10.75 -3.12
C VAL A 117 0.79 9.97 -2.85
N ARG A 118 0.14 10.16 -1.70
CA ARG A 118 -1.13 9.50 -1.39
C ARG A 118 -2.23 9.82 -2.42
N LYS A 119 -2.30 11.07 -2.87
CA LYS A 119 -3.23 11.49 -3.94
C LYS A 119 -2.94 10.78 -5.27
N LEU A 120 -1.65 10.70 -5.67
CA LEU A 120 -1.24 10.04 -6.91
C LEU A 120 -1.44 8.52 -6.86
N VAL A 121 -1.23 7.91 -5.70
CA VAL A 121 -1.40 6.46 -5.51
C VAL A 121 -2.86 6.04 -5.56
N GLY A 122 -3.76 6.83 -4.98
CA GLY A 122 -5.19 6.51 -4.89
C GLY A 122 -5.55 5.69 -3.65
N SER A 123 -6.80 5.30 -3.56
CA SER A 123 -7.38 4.50 -2.47
C SER A 123 -6.70 3.13 -2.34
N THR A 124 -6.75 2.50 -1.14
CA THR A 124 -6.17 1.17 -0.93
C THR A 124 -6.84 0.10 -1.81
N GLU A 125 -8.15 0.21 -2.00
CA GLU A 125 -8.93 -0.60 -2.92
C GLU A 125 -8.88 0.04 -4.32
N PRO A 126 -8.38 -0.67 -5.35
CA PRO A 126 -8.30 -0.12 -6.70
C PRO A 126 -9.64 0.28 -7.29
N LEU A 127 -10.69 -0.52 -7.08
CA LEU A 127 -12.05 -0.25 -7.59
C LEU A 127 -12.59 1.12 -7.11
N SER A 128 -12.22 1.55 -5.92
CA SER A 128 -12.62 2.85 -5.33
C SER A 128 -11.60 3.96 -5.56
N SER A 129 -10.57 3.71 -6.38
CA SER A 129 -9.54 4.70 -6.72
C SER A 129 -9.97 5.53 -7.90
N ASP A 130 -9.79 6.85 -7.81
CA ASP A 130 -10.13 7.78 -8.89
C ASP A 130 -9.26 7.54 -10.12
N VAL A 131 -9.84 7.75 -11.30
CA VAL A 131 -9.12 7.83 -12.59
C VAL A 131 -8.05 8.92 -12.49
N GLY A 132 -6.87 8.66 -13.06
CA GLY A 132 -5.70 9.52 -12.93
C GLY A 132 -4.81 9.17 -11.74
N SER A 133 -5.26 8.37 -10.79
CA SER A 133 -4.40 7.77 -9.77
C SER A 133 -3.72 6.50 -10.29
N ILE A 134 -2.57 6.13 -9.70
CA ILE A 134 -1.82 4.94 -10.11
C ILE A 134 -2.70 3.67 -10.00
N ARG A 135 -3.46 3.54 -8.92
CA ARG A 135 -4.34 2.39 -8.72
C ARG A 135 -5.57 2.43 -9.63
N GLY A 136 -6.15 3.62 -9.83
CA GLY A 136 -7.31 3.77 -10.70
C GLY A 136 -6.99 3.49 -12.17
N ASP A 137 -5.78 3.84 -12.63
CA ASP A 137 -5.39 3.66 -14.03
C ASP A 137 -4.82 2.28 -14.33
N PHE A 138 -4.12 1.65 -13.36
CA PHE A 138 -3.32 0.46 -13.64
C PHE A 138 -3.81 -0.81 -12.96
N VAL A 139 -4.85 -0.76 -12.11
CA VAL A 139 -5.28 -1.95 -11.37
C VAL A 139 -6.74 -2.27 -11.59
N LEU A 140 -6.99 -3.51 -11.98
CA LEU A 140 -8.31 -4.12 -12.05
C LEU A 140 -8.44 -5.14 -10.91
N ASP A 141 -8.66 -4.66 -9.69
CA ASP A 141 -8.87 -5.51 -8.50
C ASP A 141 -9.76 -4.83 -7.46
N SER A 142 -10.33 -5.60 -6.55
CA SER A 142 -11.20 -5.12 -5.47
C SER A 142 -11.08 -6.01 -4.23
N TYR A 143 -11.56 -5.52 -3.10
CA TYR A 143 -11.67 -6.35 -1.90
C TYR A 143 -12.59 -7.55 -2.14
N GLN A 144 -13.68 -7.39 -2.90
CA GLN A 144 -14.59 -8.50 -3.21
C GLN A 144 -13.87 -9.62 -3.99
N MET A 145 -13.07 -9.27 -5.01
CA MET A 145 -12.29 -10.26 -5.76
C MET A 145 -11.22 -10.92 -4.88
N SER A 146 -10.49 -10.12 -4.11
CA SER A 146 -9.44 -10.65 -3.23
C SER A 146 -9.98 -11.56 -2.15
N ASP A 147 -11.14 -11.24 -1.56
CA ASP A 147 -11.81 -12.07 -0.56
C ASP A 147 -12.32 -13.38 -1.16
N THR A 148 -12.93 -13.34 -2.36
CA THR A 148 -13.35 -14.54 -3.09
C THR A 148 -12.19 -15.47 -3.37
N ASP A 149 -11.04 -14.93 -3.74
CA ASP A 149 -9.82 -15.68 -4.05
C ASP A 149 -9.00 -16.05 -2.79
N GLY A 150 -9.36 -15.57 -1.60
CA GLY A 150 -8.64 -15.81 -0.35
C GLY A 150 -7.22 -15.26 -0.35
N ARG A 151 -6.99 -14.09 -0.95
CA ARG A 151 -5.68 -13.44 -1.13
C ARG A 151 -5.67 -11.98 -0.67
N ALA A 152 -4.50 -11.36 -0.64
CA ALA A 152 -4.40 -9.91 -0.52
C ALA A 152 -4.88 -9.22 -1.81
N VAL A 153 -5.47 -8.02 -1.67
CA VAL A 153 -5.76 -7.17 -2.83
C VAL A 153 -4.45 -6.78 -3.53
N ARG A 154 -4.41 -6.99 -4.84
CA ARG A 154 -3.28 -6.58 -5.68
C ARG A 154 -3.47 -5.12 -6.05
N ASN A 155 -2.64 -4.25 -5.48
CA ASN A 155 -2.81 -2.80 -5.63
C ASN A 155 -1.50 -2.05 -5.92
N LEU A 156 -0.53 -2.75 -6.53
CA LEU A 156 0.71 -2.26 -7.17
C LEU A 156 1.71 -1.57 -6.24
N ILE A 157 1.27 -0.77 -5.29
CA ILE A 157 2.13 0.21 -4.63
C ILE A 157 1.71 0.40 -3.17
N HIS A 158 2.69 0.60 -2.31
CA HIS A 158 2.52 1.09 -0.94
C HIS A 158 3.08 2.51 -0.84
N ALA A 159 2.49 3.33 0.00
CA ALA A 159 3.01 4.65 0.36
C ALA A 159 2.66 4.97 1.80
N SER A 160 3.57 5.67 2.50
CA SER A 160 3.35 6.13 3.88
C SER A 160 2.04 6.89 4.02
N GLY A 161 1.29 6.60 5.07
CA GLY A 161 0.00 7.22 5.36
C GLY A 161 0.10 8.57 6.05
N SER A 162 1.22 8.83 6.72
CA SER A 162 1.48 10.05 7.48
C SER A 162 2.98 10.38 7.48
N VAL A 163 3.31 11.61 7.90
CA VAL A 163 4.71 12.01 8.11
C VAL A 163 5.38 11.15 9.19
N LYS A 164 4.65 10.82 10.26
CA LYS A 164 5.16 9.95 11.35
C LYS A 164 5.49 8.54 10.85
N GLU A 165 4.75 8.04 9.88
CA GLU A 165 5.01 6.72 9.27
C GLU A 165 6.16 6.76 8.26
N ALA A 166 6.44 7.94 7.71
CA ALA A 166 7.50 8.14 6.71
C ALA A 166 8.89 8.35 7.33
N ASP A 167 8.96 8.85 8.57
CA ASP A 167 10.19 9.10 9.35
C ASP A 167 10.66 7.81 10.05
#